data_9995e4a024b4c0bf5470aa9506be2ed2
#
_entry.id   9995e4a024b4c0bf5470aa9506be2ed2
#
_cell.length_a   1.000
_cell.length_b   1.000
_cell.length_c   1.000
_cell.angle_alpha   90.00
_cell.angle_beta   90.00
_cell.angle_gamma   90.00
#
_symmetry.space_group_name_H-M   'P 1'
#
loop_
_entity.id
_entity.type
_entity.pdbx_description
1 polymer ?
#
loop_
_entity_poly.entity_id
_entity_poly.type
_entity_poly.pdbx_seq_one_letter_code
_entity_poly.pdbx_strand_id
1 'polypeptide(L)'
;LKGQQIVEPDTFIFKTSEDRMLLCSDSILVQKNYRAPYFVFHYPAMTYIKTVGVKGNGPDEFLIPEVVPSVDKEALCCLYERSNGRIYRLDKELNQTYLYTLFPTEKWGVNDLQEIGKNEFVYQSGRYIRTIKVEGDSLKEEKRYPLTLRFARKSPVLGSLAANPQRNRMVYAYKYFKIGFDDETLNIADGLDANVTHYMQVSPTRDYVYISYSGRTPYAVGSDNDKGNRYMYVEQYDWNGNPVRKYKLDNFSISMMVDGRLNRLMLITYYNDDPYFIYQLKD
;
A
#
# COMPACT_ATOMS: atom_id res chain seq x y z
N LEU A 1 20.19 -0.57 -8.29
CA LEU A 1 19.70 -1.68 -9.11
C LEU A 1 19.18 -1.13 -10.43
N LYS A 2 19.32 -1.90 -11.49
CA LYS A 2 18.70 -1.65 -12.80
C LYS A 2 17.45 -2.51 -12.91
N GLY A 3 16.34 -1.89 -13.30
CA GLY A 3 15.07 -2.56 -13.50
C GLY A 3 15.03 -3.29 -14.85
N GLN A 4 14.43 -4.46 -14.84
CA GLN A 4 14.03 -5.15 -16.04
C GLN A 4 12.59 -4.73 -16.36
N GLN A 5 12.39 -4.12 -17.51
CA GLN A 5 11.08 -3.77 -18.01
C GLN A 5 10.30 -5.03 -18.43
N ILE A 6 9.03 -5.07 -18.07
CA ILE A 6 8.10 -6.11 -18.55
C ILE A 6 7.19 -5.46 -19.59
N VAL A 7 7.08 -6.09 -20.75
CA VAL A 7 6.14 -5.66 -21.79
C VAL A 7 4.73 -5.93 -21.30
N GLU A 8 3.90 -4.89 -21.30
CA GLU A 8 2.50 -4.97 -20.90
C GLU A 8 1.69 -5.76 -21.95
N PRO A 9 0.79 -6.67 -21.54
CA PRO A 9 -0.17 -7.23 -22.48
C PRO A 9 -0.98 -6.13 -23.14
N ASP A 10 -1.11 -6.10 -24.45
CA ASP A 10 -1.71 -5.02 -25.28
C ASP A 10 -3.12 -4.55 -24.88
N THR A 11 -3.74 -5.22 -23.93
CA THR A 11 -5.14 -5.05 -23.53
C THR A 11 -5.38 -4.01 -22.43
N PHE A 12 -4.34 -3.64 -21.64
CA PHE A 12 -4.51 -2.80 -20.46
C PHE A 12 -3.47 -1.68 -20.40
N ILE A 13 -3.92 -0.47 -20.13
CA ILE A 13 -3.06 0.71 -19.98
C ILE A 13 -3.05 1.12 -18.50
N PHE A 14 -1.94 0.84 -17.81
CA PHE A 14 -1.69 1.26 -16.43
C PHE A 14 -0.58 2.29 -16.42
N LYS A 15 -0.94 3.57 -16.60
CA LYS A 15 0.03 4.66 -16.77
C LYS A 15 -0.21 5.84 -15.85
N THR A 16 -0.84 5.62 -14.70
CA THR A 16 -1.09 6.73 -13.77
C THR A 16 -0.35 6.53 -12.46
N SER A 17 0.03 7.63 -11.83
CA SER A 17 0.63 7.62 -10.49
C SER A 17 -0.31 7.07 -9.42
N GLU A 18 -1.58 6.87 -9.75
CA GLU A 18 -2.62 6.37 -8.84
C GLU A 18 -2.86 4.87 -8.97
N ASP A 19 -2.23 4.21 -9.94
CA ASP A 19 -2.36 2.77 -10.12
C ASP A 19 -1.66 2.03 -8.97
N ARG A 20 -2.28 0.98 -8.48
CA ARG A 20 -1.82 0.21 -7.32
C ARG A 20 -1.70 -1.26 -7.64
N MET A 21 -0.73 -1.90 -7.00
CA MET A 21 -0.53 -3.35 -7.05
C MET A 21 -0.62 -3.95 -5.66
N LEU A 22 -1.21 -5.13 -5.57
CA LEU A 22 -1.10 -5.98 -4.40
C LEU A 22 -0.79 -7.41 -4.81
N LEU A 23 0.27 -7.98 -4.23
CA LEU A 23 0.58 -9.41 -4.37
C LEU A 23 -0.25 -10.20 -3.36
N CYS A 24 -1.03 -11.14 -3.88
CA CYS A 24 -1.79 -12.09 -3.09
C CYS A 24 -1.40 -13.50 -3.54
N SER A 25 -0.60 -14.21 -2.75
CA SER A 25 -0.04 -15.51 -3.11
C SER A 25 0.78 -15.47 -4.41
N ASP A 26 0.28 -16.05 -5.49
CA ASP A 26 0.87 -16.10 -6.84
C ASP A 26 0.13 -15.21 -7.84
N SER A 27 -0.78 -14.38 -7.36
CA SER A 27 -1.58 -13.47 -8.15
C SER A 27 -1.32 -12.02 -7.77
N ILE A 28 -1.34 -11.13 -8.77
CA ILE A 28 -1.30 -9.69 -8.57
C ILE A 28 -2.66 -9.10 -8.91
N LEU A 29 -3.21 -8.32 -7.99
CA LEU A 29 -4.35 -7.47 -8.23
C LEU A 29 -3.85 -6.07 -8.57
N VAL A 30 -4.25 -5.56 -9.73
CA VAL A 30 -3.95 -4.20 -10.16
C VAL A 30 -5.23 -3.38 -10.17
N GLN A 31 -5.19 -2.27 -9.45
CA GLN A 31 -6.28 -1.30 -9.38
C GLN A 31 -5.88 -0.02 -10.10
N LYS A 32 -6.72 0.43 -11.03
CA LYS A 32 -6.50 1.67 -11.76
C LYS A 32 -7.17 2.85 -11.04
N ASN A 33 -6.41 3.89 -10.75
CA ASN A 33 -6.92 5.14 -10.17
C ASN A 33 -7.73 4.95 -8.88
N TYR A 34 -7.35 4.01 -8.01
CA TYR A 34 -8.08 3.68 -6.77
C TYR A 34 -9.57 3.34 -6.98
N ARG A 35 -9.94 2.82 -8.13
CA ARG A 35 -11.33 2.51 -8.49
C ARG A 35 -11.48 1.06 -8.90
N ALA A 36 -12.70 0.54 -8.80
CA ALA A 36 -13.04 -0.73 -9.43
C ALA A 36 -13.07 -0.58 -10.96
N PRO A 37 -12.83 -1.66 -11.72
CA PRO A 37 -12.54 -3.01 -11.23
C PRO A 37 -11.07 -3.21 -10.87
N TYR A 38 -10.78 -4.40 -10.30
CA TYR A 38 -9.42 -4.94 -10.18
C TYR A 38 -9.12 -5.87 -11.33
N PHE A 39 -7.93 -5.74 -11.91
CA PHE A 39 -7.40 -6.67 -12.90
C PHE A 39 -6.49 -7.68 -12.20
N VAL A 40 -6.75 -8.95 -12.39
CA VAL A 40 -6.01 -10.03 -11.75
C VAL A 40 -5.09 -10.68 -12.75
N PHE A 41 -3.82 -10.80 -12.40
CA PHE A 41 -2.77 -11.40 -13.21
C PHE A 41 -2.05 -12.51 -12.46
N HIS A 42 -1.62 -13.54 -13.17
CA HIS A 42 -0.64 -14.48 -12.65
C HIS A 42 0.72 -13.80 -12.52
N TYR A 43 1.34 -13.97 -11.37
CA TYR A 43 2.67 -13.46 -11.10
C TYR A 43 3.68 -14.63 -11.04
N PRO A 44 4.91 -14.50 -11.59
CA PRO A 44 5.52 -13.28 -12.15
C PRO A 44 5.30 -13.07 -13.65
N ALA A 45 4.57 -13.92 -14.33
CA ALA A 45 4.42 -13.88 -15.79
C ALA A 45 3.55 -12.73 -16.31
N MET A 46 2.80 -12.07 -15.41
CA MET A 46 1.84 -11.01 -15.72
C MET A 46 0.79 -11.43 -16.76
N THR A 47 0.40 -12.70 -16.75
CA THR A 47 -0.67 -13.22 -17.62
C THR A 47 -2.03 -12.88 -17.00
N TYR A 48 -2.86 -12.17 -17.75
CA TYR A 48 -4.20 -11.82 -17.32
C TYR A 48 -5.07 -13.04 -17.03
N ILE A 49 -5.79 -13.01 -15.90
CA ILE A 49 -6.69 -14.09 -15.49
C ILE A 49 -8.15 -13.62 -15.63
N LYS A 50 -8.52 -12.58 -14.90
CA LYS A 50 -9.91 -12.13 -14.77
C LYS A 50 -9.98 -10.70 -14.24
N THR A 51 -11.11 -10.04 -14.48
CA THR A 51 -11.50 -8.80 -13.82
C THR A 51 -12.47 -9.11 -12.69
N VAL A 52 -12.23 -8.51 -11.51
CA VAL A 52 -13.09 -8.66 -10.32
C VAL A 52 -13.51 -7.30 -9.79
N GLY A 53 -14.70 -7.26 -9.14
CA GLY A 53 -15.28 -6.02 -8.60
C GLY A 53 -15.93 -5.18 -9.70
N VAL A 54 -17.24 -5.08 -9.71
CA VAL A 54 -17.99 -4.24 -10.63
C VAL A 54 -18.05 -2.82 -10.08
N LYS A 55 -17.87 -1.82 -10.95
CA LYS A 55 -18.00 -0.42 -10.54
C LYS A 55 -19.45 -0.01 -10.44
N GLY A 56 -19.87 0.50 -9.28
CA GLY A 56 -21.23 1.01 -9.07
C GLY A 56 -21.58 1.16 -7.59
N ASN A 57 -22.86 1.39 -7.31
CA ASN A 57 -23.44 1.60 -5.97
C ASN A 57 -24.31 0.43 -5.49
N GLY A 58 -24.40 -0.64 -6.26
CA GLY A 58 -25.20 -1.80 -5.92
C GLY A 58 -24.65 -2.61 -4.72
N PRO A 59 -25.36 -3.66 -4.30
CA PRO A 59 -24.97 -4.46 -3.12
C PRO A 59 -23.56 -5.07 -3.24
N ASP A 60 -23.17 -5.50 -4.45
CA ASP A 60 -21.89 -6.17 -4.74
C ASP A 60 -21.00 -5.34 -5.67
N GLU A 61 -21.27 -4.04 -5.75
CA GLU A 61 -20.55 -3.08 -6.57
C GLU A 61 -19.67 -2.18 -5.69
N PHE A 62 -18.63 -1.59 -6.31
CA PHE A 62 -17.62 -0.80 -5.63
C PHE A 62 -17.41 0.58 -6.25
N LEU A 63 -17.28 1.59 -5.40
CA LEU A 63 -16.89 2.95 -5.78
C LEU A 63 -15.42 3.22 -5.45
N ILE A 64 -15.02 2.95 -4.21
CA ILE A 64 -13.70 3.24 -3.66
C ILE A 64 -13.20 2.00 -2.91
N PRO A 65 -12.96 0.90 -3.64
CA PRO A 65 -12.51 -0.33 -3.00
C PRO A 65 -11.04 -0.24 -2.62
N GLU A 66 -10.69 -0.95 -1.55
CA GLU A 66 -9.33 -1.15 -1.08
C GLU A 66 -9.09 -2.65 -0.90
N VAL A 67 -7.93 -3.13 -1.38
CA VAL A 67 -7.55 -4.51 -1.16
C VAL A 67 -6.94 -4.63 0.22
N VAL A 68 -7.47 -5.56 1.00
CA VAL A 68 -7.04 -5.86 2.37
C VAL A 68 -6.38 -7.24 2.37
N PRO A 69 -5.07 -7.33 2.71
CA PRO A 69 -4.43 -8.63 2.86
C PRO A 69 -5.17 -9.50 3.87
N SER A 70 -5.42 -10.76 3.53
CA SER A 70 -6.12 -11.70 4.43
C SER A 70 -5.14 -12.63 5.14
N VAL A 71 -5.47 -12.99 6.37
CA VAL A 71 -4.78 -14.04 7.13
C VAL A 71 -5.42 -15.43 6.91
N ASP A 72 -6.60 -15.46 6.32
CA ASP A 72 -7.28 -16.68 5.94
C ASP A 72 -6.60 -17.33 4.73
N LYS A 73 -6.11 -18.55 4.88
CA LYS A 73 -5.38 -19.26 3.81
C LYS A 73 -6.26 -19.67 2.63
N GLU A 74 -7.58 -19.72 2.81
CA GLU A 74 -8.55 -20.02 1.75
C GLU A 74 -8.96 -18.77 0.97
N ALA A 75 -8.70 -17.59 1.52
CA ALA A 75 -8.92 -16.34 0.83
C ALA A 75 -7.68 -15.93 0.00
N LEU A 76 -7.91 -15.33 -1.16
CA LEU A 76 -6.88 -14.61 -1.88
C LEU A 76 -6.61 -13.27 -1.16
N CYS A 77 -7.66 -12.52 -0.87
CA CYS A 77 -7.64 -11.27 -0.10
C CYS A 77 -9.06 -10.91 0.35
N CYS A 78 -9.20 -9.79 1.04
CA CYS A 78 -10.48 -9.12 1.21
C CYS A 78 -10.54 -7.84 0.38
N LEU A 79 -11.75 -7.43 0.01
CA LEU A 79 -12.06 -6.15 -0.63
C LEU A 79 -12.89 -5.32 0.34
N TYR A 80 -12.39 -4.16 0.71
CA TYR A 80 -13.07 -3.21 1.59
C TYR A 80 -13.62 -2.04 0.78
N GLU A 81 -14.95 -1.87 0.76
CA GLU A 81 -15.58 -0.72 0.09
C GLU A 81 -15.69 0.46 1.05
N ARG A 82 -14.85 1.46 0.86
CA ARG A 82 -14.74 2.63 1.76
C ARG A 82 -16.00 3.50 1.79
N SER A 83 -16.81 3.49 0.73
CA SER A 83 -18.00 4.34 0.64
C SER A 83 -19.13 3.92 1.58
N ASN A 84 -19.20 2.62 1.90
CA ASN A 84 -20.27 2.05 2.72
C ASN A 84 -19.78 1.12 3.85
N GLY A 85 -18.47 0.94 3.98
CA GLY A 85 -17.85 0.13 5.03
C GLY A 85 -17.97 -1.38 4.87
N ARG A 86 -18.43 -1.87 3.72
CA ARG A 86 -18.60 -3.31 3.47
C ARG A 86 -17.26 -3.97 3.21
N ILE A 87 -17.11 -5.19 3.72
CA ILE A 87 -15.97 -6.06 3.43
C ILE A 87 -16.45 -7.35 2.78
N TYR A 88 -15.71 -7.76 1.76
CA TYR A 88 -15.95 -8.96 0.99
C TYR A 88 -14.71 -9.84 1.01
N ARG A 89 -14.88 -11.14 1.04
CA ARG A 89 -13.81 -12.10 0.79
C ARG A 89 -13.72 -12.36 -0.71
N LEU A 90 -12.52 -12.37 -1.23
CA LEU A 90 -12.20 -12.89 -2.56
C LEU A 90 -11.47 -14.22 -2.36
N ASP A 91 -12.05 -15.32 -2.83
CA ASP A 91 -11.43 -16.64 -2.76
C ASP A 91 -10.39 -16.85 -3.88
N LYS A 92 -9.73 -18.00 -3.88
CA LYS A 92 -8.71 -18.34 -4.88
C LYS A 92 -9.27 -18.54 -6.29
N GLU A 93 -10.54 -18.86 -6.40
CA GLU A 93 -11.31 -18.98 -7.64
C GLU A 93 -11.83 -17.62 -8.14
N LEU A 94 -11.52 -16.56 -7.38
CA LEU A 94 -11.95 -15.18 -7.66
C LEU A 94 -13.45 -14.97 -7.53
N ASN A 95 -14.11 -15.74 -6.66
CA ASN A 95 -15.49 -15.49 -6.28
C ASN A 95 -15.53 -14.53 -5.09
N GLN A 96 -16.49 -13.61 -5.17
CA GLN A 96 -16.70 -12.60 -4.15
C GLN A 96 -17.83 -13.00 -3.22
N THR A 97 -17.59 -12.94 -1.90
CA THR A 97 -18.57 -13.23 -0.86
C THR A 97 -18.60 -12.11 0.15
N TYR A 98 -19.77 -11.50 0.36
CA TYR A 98 -19.98 -10.51 1.43
C TYR A 98 -19.72 -11.16 2.81
N LEU A 99 -18.98 -10.46 3.66
CA LEU A 99 -18.74 -10.90 5.03
C LEU A 99 -19.59 -10.11 6.03
N TYR A 100 -19.33 -8.81 6.14
CA TYR A 100 -20.02 -7.91 7.05
C TYR A 100 -19.72 -6.44 6.70
N THR A 101 -20.39 -5.53 7.39
CA THR A 101 -20.09 -4.10 7.30
C THR A 101 -19.23 -3.68 8.49
N LEU A 102 -17.99 -3.24 8.19
CA LEU A 102 -17.13 -2.54 9.13
C LEU A 102 -17.53 -1.08 9.21
N PHE A 103 -17.31 -0.27 10.05
CA PHE A 103 -17.37 1.20 10.09
C PHE A 103 -18.58 1.85 9.37
N PRO A 104 -19.80 1.59 9.80
CA PRO A 104 -20.96 2.24 9.17
C PRO A 104 -20.95 3.77 9.33
N THR A 105 -20.21 4.30 10.32
CA THR A 105 -20.13 5.74 10.63
C THR A 105 -18.77 6.39 10.37
N GLU A 106 -17.66 5.64 10.45
CA GLU A 106 -16.28 6.15 10.35
C GLU A 106 -15.62 5.84 8.98
N LYS A 107 -16.39 5.54 7.97
CA LYS A 107 -15.94 5.02 6.66
C LYS A 107 -14.84 5.85 5.98
N TRP A 108 -14.83 7.15 6.16
CA TRP A 108 -13.82 8.03 5.54
C TRP A 108 -12.51 8.16 6.34
N GLY A 109 -12.52 7.76 7.60
CA GLY A 109 -11.36 7.85 8.48
C GLY A 109 -10.50 6.59 8.52
N VAL A 110 -10.85 5.56 7.76
CA VAL A 110 -10.13 4.27 7.74
C VAL A 110 -9.10 4.28 6.63
N ASN A 111 -7.83 4.09 6.97
CA ASN A 111 -6.73 3.99 6.02
C ASN A 111 -5.88 2.77 6.33
N ASP A 112 -5.32 2.17 5.29
CA ASP A 112 -4.42 1.00 5.38
C ASP A 112 -5.02 -0.14 6.23
N LEU A 113 -6.29 -0.48 5.99
CA LEU A 113 -6.96 -1.58 6.68
C LEU A 113 -6.26 -2.90 6.39
N GLN A 114 -5.97 -3.69 7.41
CA GLN A 114 -5.35 -5.01 7.28
C GLN A 114 -6.00 -5.98 8.25
N GLU A 115 -6.24 -7.20 7.81
CA GLU A 115 -6.65 -8.31 8.66
C GLU A 115 -5.42 -8.85 9.40
N ILE A 116 -5.49 -8.95 10.74
CA ILE A 116 -4.38 -9.40 11.59
C ILE A 116 -4.70 -10.71 12.35
N GLY A 117 -5.94 -11.14 12.30
CA GLY A 117 -6.45 -12.36 12.92
C GLY A 117 -7.84 -12.64 12.42
N LYS A 118 -8.41 -13.78 12.78
CA LYS A 118 -9.80 -14.13 12.43
C LYS A 118 -10.75 -13.06 12.97
N ASN A 119 -11.39 -12.30 12.08
CA ASN A 119 -12.25 -11.17 12.40
C ASN A 119 -11.55 -10.03 13.18
N GLU A 120 -10.22 -9.97 13.12
CA GLU A 120 -9.44 -8.93 13.78
C GLU A 120 -8.72 -8.08 12.75
N PHE A 121 -8.81 -6.75 12.89
CA PHE A 121 -8.25 -5.80 11.94
C PHE A 121 -7.43 -4.73 12.63
N VAL A 122 -6.47 -4.20 11.89
CA VAL A 122 -5.73 -2.99 12.24
C VAL A 122 -5.89 -1.96 11.14
N TYR A 123 -5.99 -0.69 11.50
CA TYR A 123 -6.10 0.43 10.57
C TYR A 123 -5.62 1.73 11.20
N GLN A 124 -5.32 2.71 10.35
CA GLN A 124 -5.02 4.06 10.78
C GLN A 124 -6.29 4.93 10.68
N SER A 125 -6.60 5.67 11.75
CA SER A 125 -7.68 6.64 11.77
C SER A 125 -7.29 7.88 12.56
N GLY A 126 -7.31 9.03 11.91
CA GLY A 126 -6.85 10.29 12.48
C GLY A 126 -5.39 10.18 12.95
N ARG A 127 -5.17 10.35 14.24
CA ARG A 127 -3.83 10.27 14.87
C ARG A 127 -3.61 8.97 15.63
N TYR A 128 -4.31 7.92 15.27
CA TYR A 128 -4.24 6.64 15.97
C TYR A 128 -4.11 5.48 14.98
N ILE A 129 -3.35 4.47 15.37
CA ILE A 129 -3.50 3.11 14.88
C ILE A 129 -4.47 2.42 15.83
N ARG A 130 -5.50 1.78 15.28
CA ARG A 130 -6.53 1.10 16.06
C ARG A 130 -6.59 -0.36 15.68
N THR A 131 -6.80 -1.23 16.66
CA THR A 131 -7.16 -2.62 16.42
C THR A 131 -8.61 -2.85 16.84
N ILE A 132 -9.33 -3.60 16.04
CA ILE A 132 -10.72 -3.94 16.26
C ILE A 132 -10.95 -5.42 16.08
N LYS A 133 -11.99 -5.92 16.73
CA LYS A 133 -12.52 -7.26 16.56
C LYS A 133 -13.98 -7.22 16.19
N VAL A 134 -14.38 -8.07 15.25
CA VAL A 134 -15.79 -8.28 14.87
C VAL A 134 -16.34 -9.44 15.65
N GLU A 135 -17.38 -9.20 16.44
CA GLU A 135 -18.09 -10.20 17.26
C GLU A 135 -19.59 -10.15 16.91
N GLY A 136 -20.02 -11.07 16.03
CA GLY A 136 -21.36 -10.99 15.43
C GLY A 136 -21.54 -9.72 14.62
N ASP A 137 -22.56 -8.93 14.94
CA ASP A 137 -22.85 -7.63 14.30
C ASP A 137 -22.17 -6.43 15.01
N SER A 138 -21.31 -6.70 15.99
CA SER A 138 -20.65 -5.67 16.81
C SER A 138 -19.19 -5.51 16.47
N LEU A 139 -18.71 -4.25 16.52
CA LEU A 139 -17.30 -3.90 16.46
C LEU A 139 -16.81 -3.52 17.85
N LYS A 140 -15.75 -4.17 18.30
CA LYS A 140 -15.09 -3.86 19.56
C LYS A 140 -13.70 -3.32 19.31
N GLU A 141 -13.43 -2.08 19.74
CA GLU A 141 -12.07 -1.55 19.74
C GLU A 141 -11.26 -2.25 20.84
N GLU A 142 -10.19 -2.95 20.45
CA GLU A 142 -9.33 -3.70 21.38
C GLU A 142 -8.19 -2.82 21.90
N LYS A 143 -7.52 -2.10 21.00
CA LYS A 143 -6.37 -1.27 21.33
C LYS A 143 -6.32 -0.02 20.48
N ARG A 144 -5.70 1.02 21.05
CA ARG A 144 -5.45 2.30 20.39
C ARG A 144 -4.04 2.76 20.67
N TYR A 145 -3.25 2.97 19.60
CA TYR A 145 -1.88 3.44 19.67
C TYR A 145 -1.80 4.86 19.10
N PRO A 146 -1.38 5.86 19.90
CA PRO A 146 -1.27 7.23 19.41
C PRO A 146 -0.07 7.35 18.45
N LEU A 147 -0.31 7.99 17.31
CA LEU A 147 0.74 8.46 16.42
C LEU A 147 1.21 9.83 16.93
N THR A 148 2.09 9.82 17.91
CA THR A 148 2.59 11.03 18.54
C THR A 148 3.83 11.53 17.83
N LEU A 149 3.67 12.67 17.16
CA LEU A 149 4.79 13.52 16.80
C LEU A 149 4.82 14.66 17.81
N ARG A 150 5.87 14.79 18.58
CA ARG A 150 6.00 15.82 19.63
C ARG A 150 5.73 17.24 19.11
N PHE A 151 5.99 17.47 17.82
CA PHE A 151 6.04 18.79 17.20
C PHE A 151 4.83 19.13 16.32
N ALA A 152 4.09 18.14 15.81
CA ALA A 152 3.04 18.36 14.83
C ALA A 152 1.62 18.22 15.43
N ARG A 153 1.31 18.97 16.46
CA ARG A 153 -0.02 18.89 17.14
C ARG A 153 -1.19 19.21 16.21
N LYS A 154 -0.98 20.00 15.16
CA LYS A 154 -2.03 20.45 14.21
C LYS A 154 -1.91 19.86 12.81
N SER A 155 -0.79 19.23 12.46
CA SER A 155 -0.59 18.68 11.12
C SER A 155 -1.25 17.31 10.97
N PRO A 156 -1.83 16.99 9.80
CA PRO A 156 -2.34 15.65 9.54
C PRO A 156 -1.21 14.63 9.60
N VAL A 157 -1.47 13.51 10.25
CA VAL A 157 -0.54 12.39 10.27
C VAL A 157 -0.79 11.57 9.00
N LEU A 158 0.08 11.73 8.02
CA LEU A 158 0.04 10.98 6.77
C LEU A 158 1.19 9.98 6.73
N GLY A 159 0.91 8.77 6.29
CA GLY A 159 1.89 7.70 6.20
C GLY A 159 1.27 6.42 5.67
N SER A 160 1.99 5.32 5.81
CA SER A 160 1.53 3.98 5.46
C SER A 160 1.74 3.02 6.61
N LEU A 161 0.72 2.21 6.89
CA LEU A 161 0.72 1.16 7.90
C LEU A 161 0.99 -0.19 7.24
N ALA A 162 1.84 -1.00 7.85
CA ALA A 162 1.99 -2.41 7.53
C ALA A 162 1.97 -3.25 8.81
N ALA A 163 1.31 -4.39 8.76
CA ALA A 163 1.26 -5.36 9.85
C ALA A 163 1.85 -6.70 9.45
N ASN A 164 2.44 -7.38 10.41
CA ASN A 164 2.85 -8.78 10.31
C ASN A 164 2.23 -9.56 11.49
N PRO A 165 1.08 -10.17 11.28
CA PRO A 165 0.38 -10.92 12.34
C PRO A 165 1.21 -12.08 12.88
N GLN A 166 1.99 -12.76 12.03
CA GLN A 166 2.82 -13.90 12.42
C GLN A 166 3.92 -13.52 13.41
N ARG A 167 4.41 -12.28 13.34
CA ARG A 167 5.43 -11.73 14.24
C ARG A 167 4.85 -10.86 15.34
N ASN A 168 3.54 -10.62 15.34
CA ASN A 168 2.86 -9.67 16.24
C ASN A 168 3.56 -8.28 16.19
N ARG A 169 3.78 -7.78 15.00
CA ARG A 169 4.46 -6.50 14.74
C ARG A 169 3.67 -5.67 13.74
N MET A 170 3.80 -4.34 13.89
CA MET A 170 3.33 -3.36 12.92
C MET A 170 4.35 -2.24 12.77
N VAL A 171 4.37 -1.62 11.60
CA VAL A 171 5.20 -0.47 11.24
C VAL A 171 4.32 0.61 10.67
N TYR A 172 4.55 1.86 11.07
CA TYR A 172 3.95 3.03 10.46
C TYR A 172 5.04 3.95 9.93
N ALA A 173 5.09 4.15 8.63
CA ALA A 173 6.06 5.01 7.95
C ALA A 173 5.43 6.38 7.67
N TYR A 174 5.96 7.43 8.29
CA TYR A 174 5.47 8.80 8.13
C TYR A 174 5.89 9.40 6.78
N LYS A 175 4.93 9.96 6.05
CA LYS A 175 5.19 10.53 4.71
C LYS A 175 6.04 11.79 4.73
N TYR A 176 5.85 12.68 5.71
CA TYR A 176 6.48 13.99 5.76
C TYR A 176 7.42 14.20 6.95
N PHE A 177 7.64 13.18 7.76
CA PHE A 177 8.50 13.29 8.93
C PHE A 177 9.60 12.26 8.88
N LYS A 178 10.83 12.71 8.93
CA LYS A 178 11.97 11.84 9.17
C LYS A 178 11.91 11.39 10.63
N ILE A 179 11.84 10.11 10.88
CA ILE A 179 12.02 9.58 12.23
C ILE A 179 13.53 9.65 12.50
N GLY A 180 13.98 10.69 13.15
CA GLY A 180 15.39 10.84 13.54
C GLY A 180 15.82 12.29 13.68
N PHE A 181 15.79 12.79 14.87
CA PHE A 181 16.69 13.75 15.49
C PHE A 181 16.64 15.24 15.16
N ASP A 182 15.97 15.72 14.13
CA ASP A 182 15.91 17.17 13.87
C ASP A 182 14.52 17.74 14.16
N ASP A 183 14.48 18.69 15.08
CA ASP A 183 13.31 19.37 15.61
C ASP A 183 12.62 20.34 14.61
N GLU A 184 12.95 20.26 13.34
CA GLU A 184 12.34 21.11 12.32
C GLU A 184 10.91 20.68 12.04
N THR A 185 9.98 21.47 12.52
CA THR A 185 8.56 21.42 12.21
C THR A 185 8.37 21.66 10.72
N LEU A 186 8.14 20.60 9.96
CA LEU A 186 7.68 20.73 8.58
C LEU A 186 6.32 21.40 8.56
N ASN A 187 6.29 22.62 8.08
CA ASN A 187 5.03 23.32 7.83
C ASN A 187 4.49 22.87 6.48
N ILE A 188 3.51 21.96 6.48
CA ILE A 188 2.88 21.46 5.25
C ILE A 188 2.25 22.60 4.43
N ALA A 189 2.01 23.76 5.04
CA ALA A 189 1.50 24.95 4.36
C ALA A 189 2.52 25.61 3.42
N ASP A 190 3.83 25.32 3.54
CA ASP A 190 4.87 25.90 2.68
C ASP A 190 4.89 25.33 1.25
N GLY A 191 4.03 24.38 0.95
CA GLY A 191 3.79 23.86 -0.39
C GLY A 191 4.76 22.78 -0.85
N LEU A 192 4.68 22.45 -2.14
CA LEU A 192 5.41 21.34 -2.77
C LEU A 192 6.92 21.57 -2.86
N ASP A 193 7.36 22.82 -2.74
CA ASP A 193 8.76 23.20 -2.89
C ASP A 193 9.56 23.01 -1.61
N ALA A 194 8.90 23.10 -0.45
CA ALA A 194 9.55 23.07 0.85
C ALA A 194 9.45 21.69 1.54
N ASN A 195 8.41 20.92 1.25
CA ASN A 195 8.16 19.67 1.96
C ASN A 195 8.81 18.45 1.28
N VAL A 196 9.81 17.88 1.91
CA VAL A 196 10.44 16.63 1.44
C VAL A 196 9.50 15.47 1.73
N THR A 197 9.21 14.66 0.71
CA THR A 197 8.51 13.38 0.88
C THR A 197 9.52 12.34 1.32
N HIS A 198 9.43 11.93 2.60
CA HIS A 198 10.33 10.91 3.15
C HIS A 198 9.87 9.52 2.73
N TYR A 199 8.85 8.98 3.36
CA TYR A 199 8.38 7.65 3.03
C TYR A 199 7.10 7.73 2.19
N MET A 200 7.07 6.99 1.09
CA MET A 200 5.95 7.02 0.14
C MET A 200 5.05 5.80 0.29
N GLN A 201 5.63 4.63 0.44
CA GLN A 201 4.88 3.38 0.56
C GLN A 201 5.65 2.36 1.39
N VAL A 202 4.92 1.50 2.09
CA VAL A 202 5.44 0.35 2.83
C VAL A 202 5.00 -0.94 2.12
N SER A 203 5.93 -1.86 1.90
CA SER A 203 5.65 -3.21 1.40
C SER A 203 6.18 -4.22 2.41
N PRO A 204 5.30 -4.89 3.17
CA PRO A 204 5.69 -5.89 4.13
C PRO A 204 5.96 -7.22 3.44
N THR A 205 6.95 -7.95 3.95
CA THR A 205 7.14 -9.38 3.66
C THR A 205 7.18 -10.15 4.98
N ARG A 206 7.30 -11.46 4.92
CA ARG A 206 7.41 -12.30 6.12
C ARG A 206 8.56 -11.87 7.03
N ASP A 207 9.72 -11.56 6.46
CA ASP A 207 10.97 -11.37 7.21
C ASP A 207 11.40 -9.92 7.31
N TYR A 208 10.98 -9.08 6.37
CA TYR A 208 11.41 -7.69 6.24
C TYR A 208 10.28 -6.74 5.91
N VAL A 209 10.53 -5.47 6.16
CA VAL A 209 9.71 -4.35 5.72
C VAL A 209 10.52 -3.53 4.74
N TYR A 210 9.94 -3.22 3.59
CA TYR A 210 10.54 -2.38 2.57
C TYR A 210 9.79 -1.06 2.49
N ILE A 211 10.52 0.04 2.52
CA ILE A 211 9.94 1.38 2.55
C ILE A 211 10.52 2.18 1.40
N SER A 212 9.66 2.70 0.54
CA SER A 212 10.09 3.55 -0.57
C SER A 212 10.37 4.98 -0.09
N TYR A 213 11.42 5.60 -0.66
CA TYR A 213 11.96 6.85 -0.20
C TYR A 213 12.49 7.69 -1.36
N SER A 214 12.07 8.94 -1.52
CA SER A 214 12.65 9.84 -2.52
C SER A 214 13.75 10.75 -1.97
N GLY A 215 13.58 11.26 -0.77
CA GLY A 215 14.47 12.24 -0.15
C GLY A 215 14.46 13.60 -0.84
N ARG A 216 13.45 13.86 -1.67
CA ARG A 216 13.29 15.08 -2.48
C ARG A 216 11.90 15.67 -2.26
N THR A 217 11.75 16.96 -2.54
CA THR A 217 10.43 17.59 -2.60
C THR A 217 9.65 17.06 -3.81
N PRO A 218 8.31 17.07 -3.80
CA PRO A 218 7.51 16.66 -4.96
C PRO A 218 7.87 17.44 -6.23
N TYR A 219 8.16 18.74 -6.11
CA TYR A 219 8.60 19.59 -7.23
C TYR A 219 9.94 19.11 -7.79
N ALA A 220 10.94 18.85 -6.94
CA ALA A 220 12.24 18.34 -7.39
C ALA A 220 12.12 16.97 -8.05
N VAL A 221 11.26 16.08 -7.55
CA VAL A 221 10.96 14.79 -8.19
C VAL A 221 10.38 14.99 -9.58
N GLY A 222 9.37 15.86 -9.73
CA GLY A 222 8.78 16.18 -11.03
C GLY A 222 9.83 16.69 -12.03
N SER A 223 10.57 17.73 -11.65
CA SER A 223 11.64 18.33 -12.50
C SER A 223 12.73 17.33 -12.89
N ASP A 224 13.13 16.44 -11.97
CA ASP A 224 14.11 15.40 -12.25
C ASP A 224 13.56 14.33 -13.21
N ASN A 225 12.31 13.93 -13.02
CA ASN A 225 11.65 12.95 -13.89
C ASN A 225 11.53 13.47 -15.33
N ASP A 226 11.18 14.76 -15.51
CA ASP A 226 11.11 15.42 -16.82
C ASP A 226 12.46 15.44 -17.54
N LYS A 227 13.55 15.56 -16.78
CA LYS A 227 14.93 15.51 -17.29
C LYS A 227 15.45 14.08 -17.49
N GLY A 228 14.64 13.06 -17.23
CA GLY A 228 15.05 11.66 -17.31
C GLY A 228 15.87 11.17 -16.11
N ASN A 229 16.04 11.98 -15.08
CA ASN A 229 16.75 11.60 -13.85
C ASN A 229 15.79 10.92 -12.85
N ARG A 230 15.33 9.74 -13.23
CA ARG A 230 14.27 8.99 -12.56
C ARG A 230 14.88 7.98 -11.60
N TYR A 231 14.95 8.30 -10.32
CA TYR A 231 15.45 7.37 -9.31
C TYR A 231 14.67 7.48 -8.01
N MET A 232 14.72 6.42 -7.22
CA MET A 232 14.24 6.39 -5.85
C MET A 232 15.10 5.45 -5.01
N TYR A 233 14.87 5.48 -3.71
CA TYR A 233 15.48 4.54 -2.79
C TYR A 233 14.42 3.63 -2.19
N VAL A 234 14.85 2.41 -1.86
CA VAL A 234 14.07 1.48 -1.04
C VAL A 234 14.94 1.05 0.12
N GLU A 235 14.45 1.27 1.31
CA GLU A 235 15.11 0.88 2.57
C GLU A 235 14.47 -0.40 3.08
N GLN A 236 15.30 -1.37 3.41
CA GLN A 236 14.93 -2.66 3.97
C GLN A 236 15.24 -2.66 5.46
N TYR A 237 14.23 -2.98 6.27
CA TYR A 237 14.33 -3.12 7.71
C TYR A 237 13.90 -4.53 8.14
N ASP A 238 14.46 -5.03 9.25
CA ASP A 238 13.83 -6.16 9.93
C ASP A 238 12.59 -5.69 10.71
N TRP A 239 11.81 -6.64 11.23
CA TRP A 239 10.61 -6.31 12.01
C TRP A 239 10.89 -5.78 13.43
N ASN A 240 12.14 -5.63 13.82
CA ASN A 240 12.56 -4.93 15.05
C ASN A 240 12.95 -3.47 14.75
N GLY A 241 12.93 -3.05 13.48
CA GLY A 241 13.27 -1.70 13.04
C GLY A 241 14.75 -1.50 12.76
N ASN A 242 15.55 -2.56 12.75
CA ASN A 242 16.97 -2.44 12.40
C ASN A 242 17.13 -2.29 10.90
N PRO A 243 17.94 -1.32 10.41
CA PRO A 243 18.20 -1.18 8.99
C PRO A 243 19.06 -2.35 8.50
N VAL A 244 18.65 -2.96 7.40
CA VAL A 244 19.33 -4.09 6.78
C VAL A 244 20.06 -3.65 5.53
N ARG A 245 19.36 -2.96 4.63
CA ARG A 245 19.92 -2.56 3.33
C ARG A 245 19.19 -1.37 2.74
N LYS A 246 19.88 -0.65 1.87
CA LYS A 246 19.31 0.42 1.05
C LYS A 246 19.63 0.17 -0.42
N TYR A 247 18.60 0.24 -1.23
CA TYR A 247 18.70 0.09 -2.69
C TYR A 247 18.46 1.45 -3.35
N LYS A 248 19.26 1.79 -4.36
CA LYS A 248 18.96 2.84 -5.32
C LYS A 248 18.42 2.19 -6.57
N LEU A 249 17.21 2.56 -6.97
CA LEU A 249 16.55 2.10 -8.19
C LEU A 249 16.69 3.18 -9.26
N ASP A 250 16.75 2.77 -10.52
CA ASP A 250 16.89 3.66 -11.69
C ASP A 250 15.55 4.18 -12.24
N ASN A 251 14.44 3.84 -11.58
CA ASN A 251 13.12 4.37 -11.87
C ASN A 251 12.47 4.93 -10.60
N PHE A 252 11.54 5.88 -10.79
CA PHE A 252 10.72 6.45 -9.74
C PHE A 252 9.28 5.95 -9.84
N SER A 253 8.69 5.60 -8.71
CA SER A 253 7.29 5.21 -8.60
C SER A 253 6.76 5.50 -7.19
N ILE A 254 5.45 5.70 -7.09
CA ILE A 254 4.71 5.69 -5.83
C ILE A 254 3.95 4.38 -5.61
N SER A 255 4.01 3.45 -6.58
CA SER A 255 3.40 2.12 -6.50
C SER A 255 4.48 1.05 -6.52
N MET A 256 4.71 0.42 -5.38
CA MET A 256 5.75 -0.56 -5.14
C MET A 256 5.17 -1.81 -4.49
N MET A 257 5.68 -2.96 -4.87
CA MET A 257 5.37 -4.25 -4.27
C MET A 257 6.65 -5.07 -4.13
N VAL A 258 6.79 -5.79 -3.03
CA VAL A 258 7.92 -6.71 -2.82
C VAL A 258 7.42 -8.13 -2.62
N ASP A 259 7.92 -9.05 -3.42
CA ASP A 259 7.80 -10.50 -3.21
C ASP A 259 9.04 -11.02 -2.48
N GLY A 260 8.89 -11.27 -1.19
CA GLY A 260 9.98 -11.82 -0.36
C GLY A 260 10.34 -13.28 -0.68
N ARG A 261 9.48 -14.03 -1.38
CA ARG A 261 9.76 -15.42 -1.76
C ARG A 261 10.76 -15.48 -2.91
N LEU A 262 10.64 -14.56 -3.86
CA LEU A 262 11.48 -14.47 -5.04
C LEU A 262 12.59 -13.40 -4.91
N ASN A 263 12.66 -12.70 -3.78
CA ASN A 263 13.54 -11.54 -3.58
C ASN A 263 13.40 -10.52 -4.73
N ARG A 264 12.16 -10.20 -5.09
CA ARG A 264 11.85 -9.30 -6.19
C ARG A 264 11.05 -8.11 -5.73
N LEU A 265 11.39 -6.95 -6.30
CA LEU A 265 10.64 -5.72 -6.15
C LEU A 265 10.05 -5.36 -7.51
N MET A 266 8.79 -4.97 -7.53
CA MET A 266 8.08 -4.52 -8.71
C MET A 266 7.57 -3.10 -8.53
N LEU A 267 7.70 -2.28 -9.58
CA LEU A 267 7.17 -0.91 -9.66
C LEU A 267 6.18 -0.80 -10.81
N ILE A 268 5.19 0.10 -10.67
CA ILE A 268 4.45 0.68 -11.80
C ILE A 268 4.92 2.12 -11.98
N THR A 269 5.42 2.46 -13.17
CA THR A 269 5.82 3.81 -13.52
C THR A 269 4.78 4.43 -14.46
N TYR A 270 4.57 5.75 -14.41
CA TYR A 270 3.57 6.43 -15.24
C TYR A 270 4.14 7.16 -16.45
N TYR A 271 5.45 7.14 -16.63
CA TYR A 271 6.16 7.85 -17.69
C TYR A 271 6.85 6.93 -18.71
N ASN A 272 6.59 5.65 -18.65
CA ASN A 272 7.07 4.67 -19.64
C ASN A 272 5.88 4.02 -20.32
N ASP A 273 6.05 3.61 -21.59
CA ASP A 273 5.01 2.92 -22.34
C ASP A 273 4.71 1.55 -21.76
N ASP A 274 5.73 0.80 -21.40
CA ASP A 274 5.61 -0.41 -20.59
C ASP A 274 5.90 -0.05 -19.14
N PRO A 275 4.88 0.04 -18.27
CA PRO A 275 5.04 0.66 -16.94
C PRO A 275 5.65 -0.23 -15.88
N TYR A 276 5.73 -1.55 -16.10
CA TYR A 276 6.19 -2.50 -15.11
C TYR A 276 7.69 -2.70 -15.14
N PHE A 277 8.32 -2.57 -13.97
CA PHE A 277 9.75 -2.83 -13.76
C PHE A 277 9.96 -3.81 -12.62
N ILE A 278 10.72 -4.87 -12.88
CA ILE A 278 11.15 -5.84 -11.86
C ILE A 278 12.62 -5.60 -11.54
N TYR A 279 12.92 -5.63 -10.25
CA TYR A 279 14.26 -5.57 -9.69
C TYR A 279 14.55 -6.84 -8.92
N GLN A 280 15.65 -7.49 -9.20
CA GLN A 280 16.16 -8.57 -8.36
C GLN A 280 16.85 -7.94 -7.14
N LEU A 281 16.32 -8.20 -5.96
CA LEU A 281 16.93 -7.79 -4.69
C LEU A 281 18.10 -8.72 -4.40
N LYS A 282 19.12 -8.19 -3.73
CA LYS A 282 20.26 -8.99 -3.29
C LYS A 282 19.92 -9.66 -1.96
N ASP A 283 20.42 -10.85 -1.78
CA ASP A 283 20.37 -11.59 -0.51
C ASP A 283 21.22 -10.93 0.57
#